data_575ca420940cea17c6dd833a3282d263
#
_entry.id   575ca420940cea17c6dd833a3282d263
#
_cell.length_a   1.000
_cell.length_b   1.000
_cell.length_c   1.000
_cell.angle_alpha   90.00
_cell.angle_beta   90.00
_cell.angle_gamma   90.00
#
_symmetry.space_group_name_H-M   'P 1'
#
loop_
_entity.id
_entity.type
_entity.pdbx_description
1 polymer ?
#
loop_
_entity_poly.entity_id
_entity_poly.type
_entity_poly.pdbx_seq_one_letter_code
_entity_poly.pdbx_strand_id
1 'polypeptide(L)'
;FVDFIEENKTGALICAPIIAGLSIAGADESIIDAFNVYARCIGKAFQISDDILDMTGSIEELGKTPGKDSQQEKANFAIVNGIEQAKEELHALTITAIESIEQFETSDKKFFRDLALRLEQRRA
;
A
#
# COMPACT_ATOMS: atom_id res chain seq x y z
N PHE A 1 -9.71 14.04 -8.08
CA PHE A 1 -9.16 15.21 -7.34
C PHE A 1 -8.86 14.86 -5.89
N VAL A 2 -9.81 14.25 -5.19
CA VAL A 2 -9.60 13.79 -3.80
C VAL A 2 -8.50 12.72 -3.75
N ASP A 3 -8.55 11.74 -4.66
CA ASP A 3 -7.54 10.69 -4.75
C ASP A 3 -6.14 11.25 -5.00
N PHE A 4 -6.04 12.28 -5.85
CA PHE A 4 -4.78 12.96 -6.12
C PHE A 4 -4.20 13.61 -4.86
N ILE A 5 -5.05 14.27 -4.07
CA ILE A 5 -4.63 14.91 -2.81
C ILE A 5 -4.19 13.86 -1.79
N GLU A 6 -4.96 12.79 -1.64
CA GLU A 6 -4.65 11.71 -0.69
C GLU A 6 -3.35 10.99 -1.05
N GLU A 7 -3.16 10.63 -2.32
CA GLU A 7 -1.91 10.02 -2.79
C GLU A 7 -0.71 10.91 -2.51
N ASN A 8 -0.80 12.19 -2.85
CA ASN A 8 0.33 13.11 -2.65
C ASN A 8 0.59 13.40 -1.17
N LYS A 9 -0.45 13.51 -0.36
CA LYS A 9 -0.32 13.76 1.08
C LYS A 9 0.31 12.59 1.80
N THR A 10 -0.20 11.38 1.61
CA THR A 10 0.31 10.16 2.24
C THR A 10 1.71 9.83 1.74
N GLY A 11 1.93 9.91 0.43
CA GLY A 11 3.23 9.71 -0.16
C GLY A 11 4.27 10.68 0.39
N ALA A 12 3.95 11.96 0.50
CA ALA A 12 4.85 12.96 1.04
C ALA A 12 5.19 12.69 2.51
N LEU A 13 4.22 12.29 3.33
CA LEU A 13 4.42 11.98 4.74
C LEU A 13 5.33 10.76 4.97
N ILE A 14 5.32 9.80 4.04
CA ILE A 14 6.18 8.62 4.10
C ILE A 14 7.54 8.90 3.46
N CYS A 15 7.56 9.57 2.32
CA CYS A 15 8.80 9.86 1.59
C CYS A 15 9.70 10.85 2.33
N ALA A 16 9.14 11.92 2.90
CA ALA A 16 9.93 13.01 3.45
C ALA A 16 10.87 12.57 4.58
N PRO A 17 10.44 11.79 5.59
CA PRO A 17 11.35 11.34 6.64
C PRO A 17 12.46 10.42 6.12
N ILE A 18 12.15 9.53 5.20
CA ILE A 18 13.11 8.60 4.62
C ILE A 18 14.19 9.37 3.85
N ILE A 19 13.77 10.26 2.96
CA ILE A 19 14.70 11.03 2.12
C ILE A 19 15.51 12.02 2.98
N ALA A 20 14.89 12.66 3.95
CA ALA A 20 15.59 13.54 4.87
C ALA A 20 16.66 12.80 5.65
N GLY A 21 16.34 11.61 6.17
CA GLY A 21 17.30 10.78 6.90
C GLY A 21 18.47 10.36 6.04
N LEU A 22 18.22 9.94 4.80
CA LEU A 22 19.27 9.55 3.86
C LEU A 22 20.15 10.75 3.46
N SER A 23 19.56 11.91 3.25
CA SER A 23 20.29 13.13 2.90
C SER A 23 21.20 13.58 4.03
N ILE A 24 20.72 13.54 5.29
CA ILE A 24 21.51 13.88 6.47
C ILE A 24 22.67 12.89 6.65
N ALA A 25 22.44 11.61 6.36
CA ALA A 25 23.47 10.58 6.44
C ALA A 25 24.49 10.64 5.31
N GLY A 26 24.32 11.51 4.33
CA GLY A 26 25.23 11.66 3.19
C GLY A 26 25.13 10.51 2.19
N ALA A 27 23.95 9.92 2.04
CA ALA A 27 23.73 8.82 1.10
C ALA A 27 23.94 9.28 -0.35
N ASP A 28 24.43 8.37 -1.18
CA ASP A 28 24.58 8.61 -2.63
C ASP A 28 23.22 8.86 -3.29
N GLU A 29 23.24 9.61 -4.39
CA GLU A 29 22.06 9.95 -5.16
C GLU A 29 21.32 8.69 -5.64
N SER A 30 22.06 7.64 -6.03
CA SER A 30 21.47 6.36 -6.44
C SER A 30 20.67 5.68 -5.30
N ILE A 31 21.13 5.80 -4.08
CA ILE A 31 20.44 5.28 -2.90
C ILE A 31 19.18 6.09 -2.63
N ILE A 32 19.28 7.42 -2.71
CA ILE A 32 18.15 8.32 -2.52
C ILE A 32 17.07 8.04 -3.57
N ASP A 33 17.45 7.88 -4.84
CA ASP A 33 16.52 7.57 -5.93
C ASP A 33 15.80 6.24 -5.72
N ALA A 34 16.52 5.21 -5.29
CA ALA A 34 15.94 3.90 -5.00
C ALA A 34 14.93 3.97 -3.85
N PHE A 35 15.26 4.68 -2.78
CA PHE A 35 14.35 4.86 -1.65
C PHE A 35 13.18 5.78 -1.97
N ASN A 36 13.31 6.68 -2.94
CA ASN A 36 12.18 7.43 -3.47
C ASN A 36 11.16 6.49 -4.13
N VAL A 37 11.61 5.54 -4.94
CA VAL A 37 10.74 4.52 -5.54
C VAL A 37 10.07 3.68 -4.44
N TYR A 38 10.86 3.19 -3.49
CA TYR A 38 10.36 2.42 -2.35
C TYR A 38 9.26 3.19 -1.61
N ALA A 39 9.53 4.42 -1.24
CA ALA A 39 8.62 5.24 -0.45
C ALA A 39 7.31 5.53 -1.20
N ARG A 40 7.37 5.78 -2.51
CA ARG A 40 6.18 5.97 -3.33
C ARG A 40 5.33 4.70 -3.40
N CYS A 41 5.97 3.55 -3.57
CA CYS A 41 5.27 2.27 -3.58
C CYS A 41 4.62 1.97 -2.23
N ILE A 42 5.31 2.25 -1.13
CA ILE A 42 4.78 2.06 0.23
C ILE A 42 3.60 3.00 0.50
N GLY A 43 3.69 4.27 0.09
CA GLY A 43 2.59 5.22 0.24
C GLY A 43 1.33 4.77 -0.49
N LYS A 44 1.48 4.34 -1.73
CA LYS A 44 0.37 3.82 -2.53
C LYS A 44 -0.17 2.50 -1.99
N ALA A 45 0.72 1.61 -1.55
CA ALA A 45 0.35 0.34 -0.92
C ALA A 45 -0.47 0.56 0.36
N PHE A 46 -0.09 1.53 1.17
CA PHE A 46 -0.82 1.91 2.37
C PHE A 46 -2.26 2.31 2.04
N GLN A 47 -2.44 3.14 1.01
CA GLN A 47 -3.76 3.60 0.59
C GLN A 47 -4.62 2.43 0.08
N ILE A 48 -4.05 1.55 -0.75
CA ILE A 48 -4.75 0.38 -1.27
C ILE A 48 -5.13 -0.58 -0.13
N SER A 49 -4.24 -0.76 0.84
CA SER A 49 -4.51 -1.58 2.02
C SER A 49 -5.70 -1.03 2.82
N ASP A 50 -5.79 0.28 3.01
CA ASP A 50 -6.94 0.91 3.66
C ASP A 50 -8.23 0.68 2.86
N ASP A 51 -8.18 0.82 1.55
CA ASP A 51 -9.33 0.59 0.68
C ASP A 51 -9.82 -0.87 0.78
N ILE A 52 -8.90 -1.83 0.86
CA ILE A 52 -9.25 -3.25 1.05
C ILE A 52 -9.96 -3.45 2.39
N LEU A 53 -9.46 -2.84 3.46
CA LEU A 53 -10.09 -2.94 4.78
C LEU A 53 -11.50 -2.37 4.77
N ASP A 54 -11.70 -1.21 4.11
CA ASP A 54 -13.01 -0.58 3.98
C ASP A 54 -13.97 -1.46 3.18
N MET A 55 -13.54 -2.03 2.08
CA MET A 55 -14.35 -2.93 1.26
C MET A 55 -14.71 -4.21 2.00
N THR A 56 -13.77 -4.76 2.77
CA THR A 56 -14.00 -5.95 3.59
C THR A 56 -15.05 -5.67 4.67
N GLY A 57 -14.95 -4.53 5.33
CA GLY A 57 -15.95 -4.09 6.31
C GLY A 57 -17.34 -3.93 5.70
N SER A 58 -17.43 -3.38 4.49
CA SER A 58 -18.70 -3.23 3.76
C SER A 58 -19.36 -4.57 3.46
N ILE A 59 -18.59 -5.59 3.07
CA ILE A 59 -19.11 -6.94 2.83
C ILE A 59 -19.64 -7.56 4.11
N GLU A 60 -18.92 -7.43 5.22
CA GLU A 60 -19.35 -7.94 6.51
C GLU A 60 -20.67 -7.31 6.95
N GLU A 61 -20.81 -6.01 6.76
CA GLU A 61 -22.02 -5.27 7.08
C GLU A 61 -23.19 -5.72 6.23
N LEU A 62 -23.00 -5.86 4.91
CA LEU A 62 -24.02 -6.34 3.97
C LEU A 62 -24.46 -7.77 4.30
N GLY A 63 -23.55 -8.62 4.73
CA GLY A 63 -23.85 -10.00 5.12
C GLY A 63 -24.78 -10.12 6.32
N LYS A 64 -24.91 -9.07 7.12
CA LYS A 64 -25.80 -9.02 8.29
C LYS A 64 -27.22 -8.53 7.97
N THR A 65 -27.46 -8.04 6.76
CA THR A 65 -28.74 -7.51 6.35
C THR A 65 -29.66 -8.64 5.88
N PRO A 66 -30.87 -8.83 6.49
CA PRO A 66 -31.79 -9.86 6.04
C PRO A 66 -32.44 -9.49 4.72
N GLY A 67 -32.76 -10.48 3.90
CA GLY A 67 -33.44 -10.31 2.62
C GLY A 67 -32.51 -9.95 1.47
N LYS A 68 -31.67 -10.87 1.07
CA LYS A 68 -30.78 -10.71 -0.10
C LYS A 68 -31.58 -10.76 -1.39
N ASP A 69 -31.68 -9.65 -2.11
CA ASP A 69 -32.23 -9.61 -3.45
C ASP A 69 -31.09 -9.69 -4.50
N SER A 70 -31.48 -9.76 -5.77
CA SER A 70 -30.52 -9.89 -6.87
C SER A 70 -29.60 -8.67 -7.01
N GLN A 71 -30.06 -7.49 -6.62
CA GLN A 71 -29.24 -6.27 -6.67
C GLN A 71 -28.15 -6.30 -5.59
N GLN A 72 -28.47 -6.79 -4.41
CA GLN A 72 -27.52 -6.93 -3.30
C GLN A 72 -26.45 -7.97 -3.65
N GLU A 73 -26.82 -9.08 -4.28
CA GLU A 73 -25.86 -10.08 -4.74
C GLU A 73 -24.91 -9.51 -5.79
N LYS A 74 -25.40 -8.71 -6.73
CA LYS A 74 -24.57 -8.04 -7.73
C LYS A 74 -23.61 -7.05 -7.10
N ALA A 75 -24.07 -6.27 -6.12
CA ALA A 75 -23.21 -5.33 -5.38
C ALA A 75 -22.10 -6.05 -4.62
N ASN A 76 -22.43 -7.15 -3.96
CA ASN A 76 -21.46 -7.99 -3.24
C ASN A 76 -20.42 -8.56 -4.19
N PHE A 77 -20.84 -9.06 -5.36
CA PHE A 77 -19.93 -9.60 -6.37
C PHE A 77 -18.94 -8.53 -6.85
N ALA A 78 -19.43 -7.31 -7.11
CA ALA A 78 -18.59 -6.20 -7.55
C ALA A 78 -17.54 -5.82 -6.49
N ILE A 79 -17.93 -5.81 -5.20
CA ILE A 79 -17.01 -5.51 -4.10
C ILE A 79 -15.94 -6.60 -3.96
N VAL A 80 -16.33 -7.87 -3.99
CA VAL A 80 -15.39 -9.00 -3.91
C VAL A 80 -14.39 -8.94 -5.06
N ASN A 81 -14.85 -8.68 -6.27
CA ASN A 81 -13.99 -8.56 -7.45
C ASN A 81 -13.02 -7.37 -7.30
N GLY A 82 -13.49 -6.25 -6.76
CA GLY A 82 -12.66 -5.08 -6.47
C GLY A 82 -11.58 -5.37 -5.45
N ILE A 83 -11.89 -6.15 -4.41
CA ILE A 83 -10.92 -6.58 -3.39
C ILE A 83 -9.82 -7.44 -4.03
N GLU A 84 -10.17 -8.39 -4.89
CA GLU A 84 -9.18 -9.25 -5.55
C GLU A 84 -8.25 -8.44 -6.44
N GLN A 85 -8.77 -7.49 -7.20
CA GLN A 85 -7.96 -6.59 -8.03
C GLN A 85 -7.04 -5.72 -7.18
N ALA A 86 -7.55 -5.19 -6.07
CA ALA A 86 -6.77 -4.36 -5.15
C ALA A 86 -5.64 -5.16 -4.49
N LYS A 87 -5.89 -6.43 -4.13
CA LYS A 87 -4.85 -7.31 -3.58
C LYS A 87 -3.75 -7.59 -4.59
N GLU A 88 -4.09 -7.78 -5.86
CA GLU A 88 -3.09 -7.98 -6.92
C GLU A 88 -2.22 -6.73 -7.08
N GLU A 89 -2.82 -5.55 -7.09
CA GLU A 89 -2.11 -4.29 -7.18
C GLU A 89 -1.21 -4.06 -5.96
N LEU A 90 -1.73 -4.34 -4.76
CA LEU A 90 -0.97 -4.25 -3.51
C LEU A 90 0.24 -5.17 -3.53
N HIS A 91 0.08 -6.40 -3.99
CA HIS A 91 1.19 -7.34 -4.12
C HIS A 91 2.25 -6.85 -5.08
N ALA A 92 1.85 -6.35 -6.24
CA ALA A 92 2.77 -5.79 -7.24
C ALA A 92 3.57 -4.61 -6.67
N LEU A 93 2.93 -3.71 -5.93
CA LEU A 93 3.59 -2.59 -5.28
C LEU A 93 4.58 -3.04 -4.20
N THR A 94 4.22 -4.05 -3.43
CA THR A 94 5.10 -4.64 -2.40
C THR A 94 6.36 -5.21 -3.04
N ILE A 95 6.22 -5.99 -4.11
CA ILE A 95 7.36 -6.55 -4.85
C ILE A 95 8.24 -5.44 -5.40
N THR A 96 7.65 -4.44 -6.06
CA THR A 96 8.41 -3.31 -6.62
C THR A 96 9.17 -2.54 -5.54
N ALA A 97 8.55 -2.31 -4.39
CA ALA A 97 9.20 -1.65 -3.26
C ALA A 97 10.42 -2.43 -2.78
N ILE A 98 10.28 -3.72 -2.57
CA ILE A 98 11.37 -4.59 -2.10
C ILE A 98 12.50 -4.64 -3.14
N GLU A 99 12.17 -4.83 -4.41
CA GLU A 99 13.16 -4.89 -5.49
C GLU A 99 13.95 -3.59 -5.63
N SER A 100 13.31 -2.44 -5.38
CA SER A 100 13.97 -1.14 -5.53
C SER A 100 15.16 -0.95 -4.56
N ILE A 101 15.14 -1.61 -3.41
CA ILE A 101 16.20 -1.50 -2.39
C ILE A 101 17.06 -2.77 -2.29
N GLU A 102 16.75 -3.82 -3.05
CA GLU A 102 17.43 -5.12 -2.97
C GLU A 102 18.92 -5.04 -3.33
N GLN A 103 19.28 -4.12 -4.22
CA GLN A 103 20.66 -3.95 -4.68
C GLN A 103 21.61 -3.40 -3.61
N PHE A 104 21.08 -2.86 -2.51
CA PHE A 104 21.90 -2.25 -1.47
C PHE A 104 22.10 -3.19 -0.29
N GLU A 105 23.35 -3.31 0.14
CA GLU A 105 23.75 -4.07 1.32
C GLU A 105 23.72 -3.14 2.53
N THR A 106 22.58 -3.03 3.20
CA THR A 106 22.45 -2.26 4.43
C THR A 106 21.85 -3.12 5.54
N SER A 107 22.23 -2.84 6.77
CA SER A 107 21.69 -3.51 7.95
C SER A 107 20.17 -3.25 8.10
N ASP A 108 19.69 -2.12 7.58
CA ASP A 108 18.30 -1.71 7.68
C ASP A 108 17.41 -2.26 6.54
N LYS A 109 17.98 -2.90 5.53
CA LYS A 109 17.28 -3.50 4.41
C LYS A 109 16.18 -4.46 4.87
N LYS A 110 16.48 -5.27 5.88
CA LYS A 110 15.50 -6.19 6.47
C LYS A 110 14.30 -5.44 7.05
N PHE A 111 14.55 -4.34 7.74
CA PHE A 111 13.47 -3.51 8.30
C PHE A 111 12.52 -3.02 7.21
N PHE A 112 13.05 -2.49 6.11
CA PHE A 112 12.23 -1.97 5.01
C PHE A 112 11.50 -3.07 4.25
N ARG A 113 12.12 -4.24 4.09
CA ARG A 113 11.46 -5.42 3.51
C ARG A 113 10.31 -5.88 4.39
N ASP A 114 10.53 -6.00 5.69
CA ASP A 114 9.52 -6.43 6.65
C ASP A 114 8.36 -5.43 6.72
N LEU A 115 8.65 -4.13 6.63
CA LEU A 115 7.63 -3.09 6.60
C LEU A 115 6.70 -3.24 5.40
N ALA A 116 7.26 -3.46 4.21
CA ALA A 116 6.48 -3.66 2.98
C ALA A 116 5.59 -4.91 3.09
N LEU A 117 6.15 -6.01 3.58
CA LEU A 117 5.40 -7.26 3.76
C LEU A 117 4.29 -7.14 4.80
N ARG A 118 4.53 -6.43 5.89
CA ARG A 118 3.50 -6.21 6.92
C ARG A 118 2.35 -5.36 6.40
N LEU A 119 2.64 -4.38 5.55
CA LEU A 119 1.60 -3.56 4.92
C LEU A 119 0.70 -4.42 4.02
N GLU A 120 1.28 -5.30 3.22
CA GLU A 120 0.53 -6.22 2.37
C GLU A 120 -0.37 -7.16 3.18
N GLN A 121 0.11 -7.61 4.33
CA GLN A 121 -0.58 -8.58 5.19
C GLN A 121 -1.47 -7.93 6.24
N ARG A 122 -1.53 -6.61 6.28
CA ARG A 122 -2.27 -5.87 7.30
C ARG A 122 -3.75 -6.26 7.28
N ARG A 123 -4.27 -6.52 8.48
CA ARG A 123 -5.69 -6.80 8.72
C ARG A 123 -6.20 -5.86 9.80
N ALA A 124 -7.48 -5.52 9.70
CA ALA A 124 -8.13 -4.66 10.68
C ALA A 124 -8.13 -5.28 12.07
#